data_c4cc22f098d2cec414cdc2735f0a9abe
#
_entry.id   c4cc22f098d2cec414cdc2735f0a9abe
#
_cell.length_a   1.000
_cell.length_b   1.000
_cell.length_c   1.000
_cell.angle_alpha   90.00
_cell.angle_beta   90.00
_cell.angle_gamma   90.00
#
_symmetry.space_group_name_H-M   'P 1'
#
loop_
_entity.id
_entity.type
_entity.pdbx_description
1 polymer ?
#
loop_
_entity_poly.entity_id
_entity_poly.type
_entity_poly.pdbx_seq_one_letter_code
_entity_poly.pdbx_strand_id
1 'polypeptide(L)'
;MQNEVIVIGGGVAGCAASIALARTGRRVTLIEREPSPRHKVCGEFLSGEALEDLHALGIDVATLGAIRIDYVRLAAARRAAEAPLPFPAASLTRKSLDTALLAEAIAAGVQVERGRSVQSLDQTESDTWQATLNNGDTFEAPTAFLATGKQDLRGYQRPEDPERWVAFKMYFRLAPEQAAELAHASELMLYPGGYGGIQPVENGIANLCCVVQQRYLAPVGNRWEKFLEKTQKDCPHLAMRLAGAEPLLAKPIAITHIPYGYIRPTTENGLYCIGDQAAVIPSFTGDGISIALHTARCAVAAYLAGEPAPLFQAKLRSSLLAQMRLAEFAADGLNNALARAVLPFCLRVWPGVMRVTAKLTRVAQHAAVAPMPSPAEI
;
A
#
# COMPACT_ATOMS: atom_id res chain seq x y z
N MET A 1 -14.06 26.43 -16.70
CA MET A 1 -14.95 25.23 -16.69
C MET A 1 -14.91 24.67 -15.29
N GLN A 2 -16.06 24.43 -14.66
CA GLN A 2 -16.14 24.01 -13.28
C GLN A 2 -15.75 22.53 -13.16
N ASN A 3 -14.91 22.14 -12.16
CA ASN A 3 -14.58 20.76 -11.87
C ASN A 3 -15.82 19.99 -11.41
N GLU A 4 -15.91 18.69 -11.74
CA GLU A 4 -16.95 17.82 -11.23
C GLU A 4 -16.45 17.01 -10.03
N VAL A 5 -15.15 16.68 -10.03
CA VAL A 5 -14.51 15.89 -8.97
C VAL A 5 -13.12 16.44 -8.65
N ILE A 6 -12.84 16.57 -7.36
CA ILE A 6 -11.49 16.81 -6.84
C ILE A 6 -10.96 15.53 -6.22
N VAL A 7 -9.74 15.13 -6.58
CA VAL A 7 -9.04 14.01 -5.97
C VAL A 7 -7.81 14.51 -5.23
N ILE A 8 -7.70 14.23 -3.94
CA ILE A 8 -6.61 14.70 -3.07
C ILE A 8 -5.64 13.55 -2.81
N GLY A 9 -4.47 13.62 -3.44
CA GLY A 9 -3.40 12.65 -3.35
C GLY A 9 -3.20 11.83 -4.62
N GLY A 10 -2.06 11.99 -5.28
CA GLY A 10 -1.64 11.31 -6.53
C GLY A 10 -0.89 9.99 -6.29
N GLY A 11 -1.29 9.22 -5.28
CA GLY A 11 -0.82 7.85 -5.09
C GLY A 11 -1.64 6.85 -5.89
N VAL A 12 -1.45 5.55 -5.63
CA VAL A 12 -2.14 4.46 -6.36
C VAL A 12 -3.66 4.65 -6.36
N ALA A 13 -4.28 4.87 -5.20
CA ALA A 13 -5.74 5.01 -5.11
C ALA A 13 -6.26 6.25 -5.86
N GLY A 14 -5.60 7.40 -5.65
CA GLY A 14 -6.04 8.66 -6.27
C GLY A 14 -5.86 8.66 -7.78
N CYS A 15 -4.72 8.18 -8.30
CA CYS A 15 -4.53 8.03 -9.74
C CYS A 15 -5.54 7.04 -10.35
N ALA A 16 -5.74 5.87 -9.70
CA ALA A 16 -6.70 4.88 -10.18
C ALA A 16 -8.13 5.44 -10.26
N ALA A 17 -8.59 6.14 -9.23
CA ALA A 17 -9.90 6.79 -9.23
C ALA A 17 -9.98 7.88 -10.31
N SER A 18 -8.94 8.70 -10.44
CA SER A 18 -8.90 9.80 -11.43
C SER A 18 -8.95 9.27 -12.87
N ILE A 19 -8.17 8.23 -13.19
CA ILE A 19 -8.19 7.59 -14.51
C ILE A 19 -9.58 7.05 -14.83
N ALA A 20 -10.15 6.28 -13.89
CA ALA A 20 -11.46 5.67 -14.08
C ALA A 20 -12.57 6.72 -14.27
N LEU A 21 -12.58 7.78 -13.49
CA LEU A 21 -13.54 8.89 -13.62
C LEU A 21 -13.38 9.65 -14.95
N ALA A 22 -12.15 9.98 -15.33
CA ALA A 22 -11.87 10.69 -16.57
C ALA A 22 -12.32 9.89 -17.79
N ARG A 23 -12.10 8.57 -17.81
CA ARG A 23 -12.57 7.68 -18.88
C ARG A 23 -14.10 7.62 -19.01
N THR A 24 -14.84 7.97 -17.96
CA THR A 24 -16.30 8.12 -18.04
C THR A 24 -16.76 9.54 -18.42
N GLY A 25 -15.82 10.38 -18.86
CA GLY A 25 -16.10 11.76 -19.30
C GLY A 25 -16.21 12.77 -18.16
N ARG A 26 -15.87 12.41 -16.93
CA ARG A 26 -15.89 13.34 -15.78
C ARG A 26 -14.67 14.25 -15.80
N ARG A 27 -14.87 15.54 -15.47
CA ARG A 27 -13.78 16.50 -15.31
C ARG A 27 -13.17 16.37 -13.92
N VAL A 28 -11.94 15.89 -13.89
CA VAL A 28 -11.24 15.55 -12.65
C VAL A 28 -10.03 16.45 -12.47
N THR A 29 -9.89 17.04 -11.28
CA THR A 29 -8.66 17.68 -10.83
C THR A 29 -8.01 16.82 -9.76
N LEU A 30 -6.80 16.33 -10.03
CA LEU A 30 -5.95 15.57 -9.09
C LEU A 30 -4.91 16.50 -8.49
N ILE A 31 -4.91 16.62 -7.16
CA ILE A 31 -3.96 17.46 -6.43
C ILE A 31 -2.93 16.56 -5.73
N GLU A 32 -1.64 16.71 -6.06
CA GLU A 32 -0.54 15.96 -5.48
C GLU A 32 0.53 16.90 -4.90
N ARG A 33 0.86 16.72 -3.63
CA ARG A 33 1.83 17.58 -2.93
C ARG A 33 3.27 17.42 -3.43
N GLU A 34 3.64 16.22 -3.91
CA GLU A 34 5.00 15.97 -4.37
C GLU A 34 5.19 16.48 -5.82
N PRO A 35 6.24 17.24 -6.09
CA PRO A 35 6.50 17.75 -7.44
C PRO A 35 6.87 16.65 -8.42
N SER A 36 7.38 15.50 -7.94
CA SER A 36 7.70 14.32 -8.75
C SER A 36 7.46 13.03 -7.98
N PRO A 37 7.16 11.89 -8.63
CA PRO A 37 7.08 10.59 -7.97
C PRO A 37 8.36 10.26 -7.23
N ARG A 38 8.22 9.74 -6.03
CA ARG A 38 9.33 9.39 -5.14
C ARG A 38 9.18 8.02 -4.53
N HIS A 39 10.25 7.49 -4.01
CA HIS A 39 10.19 6.28 -3.19
C HIS A 39 9.36 6.52 -1.93
N LYS A 40 8.50 5.58 -1.60
CA LYS A 40 7.59 5.61 -0.43
C LYS A 40 7.82 4.36 0.41
N VAL A 41 7.54 4.42 1.72
CA VAL A 41 7.56 3.24 2.58
C VAL A 41 6.46 2.28 2.13
N CYS A 42 6.87 1.18 1.52
CA CYS A 42 6.01 0.14 0.95
C CYS A 42 6.83 -1.13 0.73
N GLY A 43 6.23 -2.30 0.91
CA GLY A 43 6.83 -3.57 0.51
C GLY A 43 6.99 -3.71 -1.01
N GLU A 44 6.21 -2.95 -1.81
CA GLU A 44 6.27 -2.96 -3.29
C GLU A 44 5.87 -4.30 -3.92
N PHE A 45 5.06 -5.06 -3.21
CA PHE A 45 4.47 -6.29 -3.68
C PHE A 45 3.14 -6.01 -4.40
N LEU A 46 2.95 -6.64 -5.55
CA LEU A 46 1.75 -6.59 -6.38
C LEU A 46 1.14 -8.00 -6.42
N SER A 47 -0.04 -8.14 -5.85
CA SER A 47 -0.79 -9.40 -5.90
C SER A 47 -1.51 -9.56 -7.24
N GLY A 48 -2.10 -10.73 -7.48
CA GLY A 48 -2.86 -11.01 -8.69
C GLY A 48 -3.96 -9.99 -8.94
N GLU A 49 -4.72 -9.65 -7.90
CA GLU A 49 -5.79 -8.66 -7.97
C GLU A 49 -5.26 -7.25 -8.31
N ALA A 50 -4.10 -6.88 -7.75
CA ALA A 50 -3.46 -5.61 -8.10
C ALA A 50 -2.98 -5.59 -9.55
N LEU A 51 -2.46 -6.71 -10.06
CA LEU A 51 -2.03 -6.84 -11.45
C LEU A 51 -3.21 -6.71 -12.42
N GLU A 52 -4.35 -7.33 -12.11
CA GLU A 52 -5.58 -7.24 -12.90
C GLU A 52 -6.13 -5.81 -12.92
N ASP A 53 -6.26 -5.17 -11.75
CA ASP A 53 -6.74 -3.79 -11.65
C ASP A 53 -5.80 -2.81 -12.37
N LEU A 54 -4.47 -2.98 -12.27
CA LEU A 54 -3.48 -2.17 -12.99
C LEU A 54 -3.59 -2.36 -14.51
N HIS A 55 -3.74 -3.61 -14.96
CA HIS A 55 -3.93 -3.91 -16.37
C HIS A 55 -5.20 -3.25 -16.93
N ALA A 56 -6.31 -3.30 -16.20
CA ALA A 56 -7.55 -2.62 -16.56
C ALA A 56 -7.38 -1.08 -16.65
N LEU A 57 -6.47 -0.52 -15.87
CA LEU A 57 -6.07 0.89 -15.97
C LEU A 57 -5.09 1.18 -17.11
N GLY A 58 -4.71 0.18 -17.93
CA GLY A 58 -3.75 0.36 -19.01
C GLY A 58 -2.28 0.32 -18.57
N ILE A 59 -2.00 -0.14 -17.34
CA ILE A 59 -0.65 -0.26 -16.81
C ILE A 59 -0.15 -1.69 -16.97
N ASP A 60 0.73 -1.91 -17.92
CA ASP A 60 1.47 -3.16 -18.05
C ASP A 60 2.75 -3.08 -17.20
N VAL A 61 2.72 -3.71 -16.03
CA VAL A 61 3.84 -3.69 -15.10
C VAL A 61 5.09 -4.40 -15.63
N ALA A 62 4.94 -5.33 -16.56
CA ALA A 62 6.07 -6.04 -17.17
C ALA A 62 6.93 -5.08 -18.01
N THR A 63 6.31 -4.16 -18.73
CA THR A 63 7.01 -3.12 -19.52
C THR A 63 7.75 -2.12 -18.62
N LEU A 64 7.36 -2.01 -17.36
CA LEU A 64 8.02 -1.18 -16.36
C LEU A 64 9.19 -1.91 -15.66
N GLY A 65 9.44 -3.18 -16.04
CA GLY A 65 10.50 -4.00 -15.46
C GLY A 65 10.13 -4.70 -14.16
N ALA A 66 8.84 -4.87 -13.87
CA ALA A 66 8.40 -5.60 -12.67
C ALA A 66 9.00 -7.02 -12.63
N ILE A 67 9.42 -7.43 -11.45
CA ILE A 67 10.00 -8.76 -11.23
C ILE A 67 8.89 -9.70 -10.80
N ARG A 68 8.75 -10.83 -11.48
CA ARG A 68 7.80 -11.88 -11.12
C ARG A 68 8.21 -12.52 -9.79
N ILE A 69 7.23 -12.72 -8.90
CA ILE A 69 7.38 -13.39 -7.61
C ILE A 69 6.60 -14.70 -7.64
N ASP A 70 7.32 -15.81 -7.51
CA ASP A 70 6.76 -17.17 -7.56
C ASP A 70 6.65 -17.82 -6.19
N TYR A 71 7.47 -17.35 -5.23
CA TYR A 71 7.60 -17.97 -3.91
C TYR A 71 7.47 -16.93 -2.80
N VAL A 72 6.93 -17.39 -1.68
CA VAL A 72 7.02 -16.67 -0.40
C VAL A 72 7.87 -17.48 0.57
N ARG A 73 8.81 -16.83 1.23
CA ARG A 73 9.65 -17.43 2.26
C ARG A 73 9.41 -16.74 3.59
N LEU A 74 9.07 -17.52 4.61
CA LEU A 74 8.95 -17.03 5.98
C LEU A 74 10.18 -17.44 6.78
N ALA A 75 10.90 -16.46 7.33
CA ALA A 75 12.06 -16.68 8.18
C ALA A 75 11.84 -16.14 9.59
N ALA A 76 12.21 -16.92 10.59
CA ALA A 76 12.23 -16.52 11.99
C ALA A 76 13.40 -17.19 12.71
N ALA A 77 14.14 -16.43 13.49
CA ALA A 77 15.38 -16.88 14.12
C ALA A 77 16.32 -17.56 13.08
N ARG A 78 16.64 -18.84 13.25
CA ARG A 78 17.51 -19.61 12.34
C ARG A 78 16.76 -20.54 11.38
N ARG A 79 15.44 -20.40 11.29
CA ARG A 79 14.60 -21.29 10.49
C ARG A 79 13.92 -20.50 9.38
N ALA A 80 13.79 -21.14 8.23
CA ALA A 80 13.00 -20.62 7.12
C ALA A 80 12.12 -21.73 6.54
N ALA A 81 10.96 -21.34 6.04
CA ALA A 81 10.05 -22.18 5.28
C ALA A 81 9.66 -21.45 4.00
N GLU A 82 9.56 -22.17 2.91
CA GLU A 82 9.21 -21.62 1.59
C GLU A 82 7.98 -22.34 1.05
N ALA A 83 7.15 -21.61 0.33
CA ALA A 83 6.03 -22.17 -0.40
C ALA A 83 5.82 -21.38 -1.73
N PRO A 84 5.35 -22.05 -2.79
CA PRO A 84 4.92 -21.36 -4.00
C PRO A 84 3.69 -20.51 -3.71
N LEU A 85 3.63 -19.33 -4.31
CA LEU A 85 2.44 -18.48 -4.27
C LEU A 85 1.31 -19.14 -5.07
N PRO A 86 0.08 -19.15 -4.55
CA PRO A 86 -1.07 -19.76 -5.21
C PRO A 86 -1.73 -18.84 -6.26
N PHE A 87 -1.13 -17.70 -6.58
CA PHE A 87 -1.61 -16.66 -7.49
C PHE A 87 -0.42 -15.96 -8.15
N PRO A 88 -0.62 -15.32 -9.31
CA PRO A 88 0.38 -14.45 -9.92
C PRO A 88 0.75 -13.30 -9.00
N ALA A 89 2.03 -12.98 -8.91
CA ALA A 89 2.51 -11.82 -8.16
C ALA A 89 3.74 -11.21 -8.83
N ALA A 90 3.97 -9.95 -8.56
CA ALA A 90 5.15 -9.22 -9.01
C ALA A 90 5.62 -8.22 -7.95
N SER A 91 6.79 -7.67 -8.17
CA SER A 91 7.31 -6.54 -7.41
C SER A 91 7.75 -5.42 -8.34
N LEU A 92 7.45 -4.20 -7.95
CA LEU A 92 7.79 -2.99 -8.70
C LEU A 92 7.91 -1.83 -7.73
N THR A 93 8.92 -0.97 -7.91
CA THR A 93 9.06 0.19 -7.02
C THR A 93 7.86 1.12 -7.11
N ARG A 94 7.48 1.71 -5.98
CA ARG A 94 6.42 2.72 -5.92
C ARG A 94 6.74 3.93 -6.79
N LYS A 95 8.03 4.24 -6.99
CA LYS A 95 8.43 5.34 -7.87
C LYS A 95 8.05 5.03 -9.33
N SER A 96 8.37 3.85 -9.82
CA SER A 96 8.03 3.41 -11.19
C SER A 96 6.51 3.29 -11.36
N LEU A 97 5.82 2.63 -10.43
CA LEU A 97 4.37 2.46 -10.47
C LEU A 97 3.63 3.80 -10.41
N ASP A 98 3.96 4.68 -9.45
CA ASP A 98 3.30 5.98 -9.29
C ASP A 98 3.59 6.89 -10.51
N THR A 99 4.76 6.74 -11.16
CA THR A 99 5.09 7.47 -12.40
C THR A 99 4.18 7.04 -13.55
N ALA A 100 4.03 5.73 -13.75
CA ALA A 100 3.19 5.19 -14.81
C ALA A 100 1.70 5.55 -14.62
N LEU A 101 1.18 5.38 -13.40
CA LEU A 101 -0.19 5.75 -13.06
C LEU A 101 -0.47 7.25 -13.27
N LEU A 102 0.49 8.10 -12.93
CA LEU A 102 0.33 9.54 -13.13
C LEU A 102 0.37 9.92 -14.62
N ALA A 103 1.24 9.28 -15.40
CA ALA A 103 1.29 9.47 -16.85
C ALA A 103 -0.02 9.05 -17.51
N GLU A 104 -0.59 7.91 -17.09
CA GLU A 104 -1.88 7.44 -17.58
C GLU A 104 -3.04 8.37 -17.16
N ALA A 105 -3.02 8.92 -15.94
CA ALA A 105 -4.02 9.91 -15.52
C ALA A 105 -3.99 11.16 -16.41
N ILE A 106 -2.80 11.66 -16.75
CA ILE A 106 -2.65 12.81 -17.69
C ILE A 106 -3.15 12.42 -19.08
N ALA A 107 -2.80 11.24 -19.57
CA ALA A 107 -3.25 10.74 -20.87
C ALA A 107 -4.78 10.57 -20.95
N ALA A 108 -5.43 10.21 -19.84
CA ALA A 108 -6.88 10.13 -19.71
C ALA A 108 -7.57 11.50 -19.60
N GLY A 109 -6.83 12.62 -19.60
CA GLY A 109 -7.37 13.97 -19.55
C GLY A 109 -7.59 14.53 -18.13
N VAL A 110 -7.01 13.93 -17.10
CA VAL A 110 -7.04 14.46 -15.73
C VAL A 110 -6.20 15.74 -15.64
N GLN A 111 -6.78 16.81 -15.08
CA GLN A 111 -6.01 17.98 -14.70
C GLN A 111 -5.19 17.67 -13.46
N VAL A 112 -3.86 17.72 -13.55
CA VAL A 112 -2.96 17.35 -12.45
C VAL A 112 -2.23 18.56 -11.91
N GLU A 113 -2.52 18.92 -10.65
CA GLU A 113 -1.86 19.98 -9.88
C GLU A 113 -0.80 19.36 -8.97
N ARG A 114 0.49 19.63 -9.26
CA ARG A 114 1.62 19.04 -8.53
C ARG A 114 2.44 20.05 -7.75
N GLY A 115 3.11 19.57 -6.70
CA GLY A 115 3.89 20.41 -5.80
C GLY A 115 3.00 21.31 -4.94
N ARG A 116 1.72 20.95 -4.81
CA ARG A 116 0.70 21.69 -4.07
C ARG A 116 0.08 20.80 -3.00
N SER A 117 0.18 21.22 -1.74
CA SER A 117 -0.45 20.49 -0.64
C SER A 117 -1.80 21.13 -0.27
N VAL A 118 -2.82 20.28 -0.15
CA VAL A 118 -4.11 20.71 0.41
C VAL A 118 -3.92 20.92 1.91
N GLN A 119 -4.30 22.09 2.41
CA GLN A 119 -4.25 22.46 3.84
C GLN A 119 -5.57 22.17 4.53
N SER A 120 -6.69 22.45 3.87
CA SER A 120 -8.04 22.13 4.36
C SER A 120 -8.92 21.66 3.22
N LEU A 121 -9.94 20.89 3.58
CA LEU A 121 -11.02 20.43 2.74
C LEU A 121 -12.32 20.65 3.51
N ASP A 122 -13.10 21.63 3.06
CA ASP A 122 -14.27 22.09 3.77
C ASP A 122 -15.51 22.02 2.87
N GLN A 123 -16.67 21.75 3.46
CA GLN A 123 -17.94 21.82 2.76
C GLN A 123 -18.43 23.28 2.75
N THR A 124 -18.83 23.77 1.58
CA THR A 124 -19.36 25.13 1.40
C THR A 124 -20.85 25.19 1.75
N GLU A 125 -21.39 26.40 1.85
CA GLU A 125 -22.85 26.62 2.05
C GLU A 125 -23.70 26.05 0.90
N SER A 126 -23.11 25.86 -0.28
CA SER A 126 -23.74 25.30 -1.48
C SER A 126 -23.61 23.78 -1.60
N ASP A 127 -23.23 23.08 -0.51
CA ASP A 127 -23.01 21.62 -0.48
C ASP A 127 -21.92 21.14 -1.46
N THR A 128 -20.97 22.01 -1.84
CA THR A 128 -19.78 21.64 -2.62
C THR A 128 -18.56 21.50 -1.71
N TRP A 129 -17.53 20.80 -2.18
CA TRP A 129 -16.26 20.62 -1.50
C TRP A 129 -15.25 21.63 -2.01
N GLN A 130 -14.65 22.39 -1.10
CA GLN A 130 -13.57 23.32 -1.39
C GLN A 130 -12.25 22.83 -0.77
N ALA A 131 -11.28 22.58 -1.65
CA ALA A 131 -9.89 22.27 -1.26
C ALA A 131 -9.06 23.55 -1.30
N THR A 132 -8.52 23.98 -0.15
CA THR A 132 -7.61 25.12 -0.04
C THR A 132 -6.17 24.64 -0.03
N LEU A 133 -5.35 25.20 -0.92
CA LEU A 133 -3.94 24.84 -1.08
C LEU A 133 -3.01 25.70 -0.20
N ASN A 134 -1.78 25.23 -0.04
CA ASN A 134 -0.73 25.91 0.74
C ASN A 134 -0.31 27.30 0.21
N ASN A 135 -0.67 27.63 -1.02
CA ASN A 135 -0.42 28.95 -1.63
C ASN A 135 -1.66 29.85 -1.64
N GLY A 136 -2.77 29.42 -1.05
CA GLY A 136 -4.04 30.13 -0.98
C GLY A 136 -4.98 29.88 -2.17
N ASP A 137 -4.55 29.19 -3.22
CA ASP A 137 -5.45 28.80 -4.31
C ASP A 137 -6.51 27.83 -3.80
N THR A 138 -7.69 27.86 -4.41
CA THR A 138 -8.81 27.00 -4.07
C THR A 138 -9.34 26.26 -5.28
N PHE A 139 -9.75 25.00 -5.06
CA PHE A 139 -10.50 24.21 -6.03
C PHE A 139 -11.83 23.81 -5.43
N GLU A 140 -12.89 23.91 -6.21
CA GLU A 140 -14.24 23.59 -5.78
C GLU A 140 -14.89 22.57 -6.71
N ALA A 141 -15.61 21.60 -6.15
CA ALA A 141 -16.39 20.61 -6.88
C ALA A 141 -17.49 20.00 -6.00
N PRO A 142 -18.58 19.48 -6.61
CA PRO A 142 -19.63 18.77 -5.86
C PRO A 142 -19.15 17.54 -5.12
N THR A 143 -18.04 16.94 -5.58
CA THR A 143 -17.52 15.67 -5.04
C THR A 143 -16.03 15.73 -4.83
N ALA A 144 -15.56 15.20 -3.70
CA ALA A 144 -14.16 15.03 -3.36
C ALA A 144 -13.81 13.57 -3.08
N PHE A 145 -12.62 13.14 -3.51
CA PHE A 145 -12.01 11.84 -3.16
C PHE A 145 -10.78 12.10 -2.30
N LEU A 146 -10.79 11.59 -1.06
CA LEU A 146 -9.67 11.70 -0.14
C LEU A 146 -8.77 10.46 -0.27
N ALA A 147 -7.58 10.65 -0.86
CA ALA A 147 -6.62 9.60 -1.23
C ALA A 147 -5.19 9.89 -0.75
N THR A 148 -5.03 10.63 0.35
CA THR A 148 -3.72 11.10 0.85
C THR A 148 -2.84 10.00 1.43
N GLY A 149 -3.28 8.75 1.40
CA GLY A 149 -2.54 7.58 1.86
C GLY A 149 -2.26 7.66 3.37
N LYS A 150 -0.99 7.45 3.76
CA LYS A 150 -0.58 7.47 5.18
C LYS A 150 -0.52 8.86 5.81
N GLN A 151 -0.76 9.92 5.04
CA GLN A 151 -0.76 11.30 5.56
C GLN A 151 -2.17 11.74 5.86
N ASP A 152 -2.39 12.23 7.06
CA ASP A 152 -3.69 12.78 7.43
C ASP A 152 -3.85 14.21 6.90
N LEU A 153 -5.07 14.55 6.53
CA LEU A 153 -5.49 15.91 6.26
C LEU A 153 -6.12 16.50 7.53
N ARG A 154 -5.92 17.79 7.75
CA ARG A 154 -6.54 18.50 8.88
C ARG A 154 -8.07 18.35 8.81
N GLY A 155 -8.69 17.99 9.92
CA GLY A 155 -10.12 17.66 9.99
C GLY A 155 -10.46 16.17 9.71
N TYR A 156 -9.53 15.42 9.10
CA TYR A 156 -9.73 14.02 8.69
C TYR A 156 -8.69 13.07 9.30
N GLN A 157 -8.16 13.42 10.47
CA GLN A 157 -7.17 12.62 11.18
C GLN A 157 -7.75 11.26 11.57
N ARG A 158 -6.92 10.24 11.44
CA ARG A 158 -7.20 8.90 11.95
C ARG A 158 -6.79 8.82 13.42
N PRO A 159 -7.42 7.93 14.21
CA PRO A 159 -7.00 7.69 15.58
C PRO A 159 -5.51 7.31 15.66
N GLU A 160 -4.83 7.78 16.70
CA GLU A 160 -3.48 7.31 16.99
C GLU A 160 -3.50 5.81 17.36
N ASP A 161 -2.58 5.06 16.79
CA ASP A 161 -2.35 3.68 17.19
C ASP A 161 -1.56 3.65 18.51
N PRO A 162 -2.08 3.03 19.59
CA PRO A 162 -1.36 2.90 20.85
C PRO A 162 -0.03 2.16 20.75
N GLU A 163 0.11 1.24 19.81
CA GLU A 163 1.34 0.49 19.55
C GLU A 163 2.43 1.33 18.86
N ARG A 164 2.06 2.45 18.26
CA ARG A 164 2.96 3.41 17.60
C ARG A 164 3.95 2.72 16.64
N TRP A 165 3.39 2.14 15.59
CA TRP A 165 4.19 1.46 14.57
C TRP A 165 5.08 2.43 13.80
N VAL A 166 6.33 2.02 13.61
CA VAL A 166 7.33 2.69 12.79
C VAL A 166 7.72 1.76 11.65
N ALA A 167 7.77 2.28 10.43
CA ALA A 167 8.25 1.52 9.30
C ALA A 167 9.44 2.20 8.65
N PHE A 168 10.41 1.38 8.25
CA PHE A 168 11.62 1.78 7.53
C PHE A 168 11.67 1.08 6.19
N LYS A 169 12.25 1.77 5.21
CA LYS A 169 12.55 1.22 3.89
C LYS A 169 13.98 1.56 3.49
N MET A 170 14.67 0.55 2.97
CA MET A 170 16.01 0.69 2.40
C MET A 170 16.12 -0.18 1.15
N TYR A 171 16.81 0.33 0.14
CA TYR A 171 17.20 -0.47 -1.02
C TYR A 171 18.64 -0.95 -0.87
N PHE A 172 18.86 -2.15 -1.34
CA PHE A 172 20.19 -2.78 -1.33
C PHE A 172 20.56 -3.33 -2.71
N ARG A 173 21.82 -3.21 -3.07
CA ARG A 173 22.45 -4.10 -4.05
C ARG A 173 23.00 -5.30 -3.29
N LEU A 174 22.41 -6.46 -3.50
CA LEU A 174 22.85 -7.68 -2.84
C LEU A 174 24.10 -8.24 -3.50
N ALA A 175 24.89 -9.03 -2.76
CA ALA A 175 25.93 -9.87 -3.35
C ALA A 175 25.30 -10.83 -4.39
N PRO A 176 26.02 -11.21 -5.47
CA PRO A 176 25.44 -11.99 -6.57
C PRO A 176 24.74 -13.27 -6.15
N GLU A 177 25.31 -14.03 -5.20
CA GLU A 177 24.72 -15.25 -4.65
C GLU A 177 23.41 -14.97 -3.93
N GLN A 178 23.36 -13.92 -3.13
CA GLN A 178 22.16 -13.51 -2.37
C GLN A 178 21.07 -12.95 -3.29
N ALA A 179 21.46 -12.27 -4.36
CA ALA A 179 20.54 -11.79 -5.38
C ALA A 179 19.91 -12.97 -6.16
N ALA A 180 20.72 -13.97 -6.53
CA ALA A 180 20.23 -15.19 -7.19
C ALA A 180 19.24 -15.98 -6.31
N GLU A 181 19.54 -16.12 -5.03
CA GLU A 181 18.67 -16.80 -4.06
C GLU A 181 17.33 -16.05 -3.83
N LEU A 182 17.33 -14.73 -4.00
CA LEU A 182 16.14 -13.91 -3.83
C LEU A 182 15.32 -13.75 -5.12
N ALA A 183 15.85 -14.10 -6.29
CA ALA A 183 15.41 -13.68 -7.62
C ALA A 183 13.89 -13.71 -7.89
N HIS A 184 13.16 -14.71 -7.38
CA HIS A 184 11.72 -14.87 -7.56
C HIS A 184 10.96 -15.05 -6.24
N ALA A 185 11.57 -14.63 -5.13
CA ALA A 185 11.00 -14.80 -3.81
C ALA A 185 10.69 -13.46 -3.13
N SER A 186 9.58 -13.42 -2.41
CA SER A 186 9.33 -12.42 -1.37
C SER A 186 9.58 -13.07 -0.01
N GLU A 187 10.50 -12.53 0.76
CA GLU A 187 10.85 -13.07 2.07
C GLU A 187 10.26 -12.22 3.18
N LEU A 188 9.50 -12.84 4.07
CA LEU A 188 8.99 -12.23 5.29
C LEU A 188 9.85 -12.70 6.47
N MET A 189 10.43 -11.78 7.20
CA MET A 189 11.29 -12.03 8.34
C MET A 189 10.63 -11.56 9.62
N LEU A 190 10.54 -12.46 10.60
CA LEU A 190 9.93 -12.19 11.88
C LEU A 190 11.00 -11.95 12.95
N TYR A 191 10.83 -10.85 13.71
CA TYR A 191 11.70 -10.50 14.83
C TYR A 191 10.87 -9.94 16.00
N PRO A 192 11.44 -9.81 17.20
CA PRO A 192 10.70 -9.24 18.34
C PRO A 192 10.16 -7.85 18.04
N GLY A 193 8.85 -7.69 18.23
CA GLY A 193 8.15 -6.41 18.07
C GLY A 193 7.91 -5.97 16.64
N GLY A 194 8.09 -6.88 15.66
CA GLY A 194 7.82 -6.52 14.28
C GLY A 194 8.15 -7.60 13.25
N TYR A 195 8.16 -7.18 12.02
CA TYR A 195 8.48 -7.99 10.85
C TYR A 195 9.13 -7.13 9.76
N GLY A 196 9.84 -7.78 8.84
CA GLY A 196 10.38 -7.15 7.65
C GLY A 196 10.11 -7.99 6.41
N GLY A 197 10.00 -7.34 5.28
CA GLY A 197 9.93 -7.97 3.97
C GLY A 197 11.13 -7.58 3.11
N ILE A 198 11.75 -8.55 2.43
CA ILE A 198 12.74 -8.28 1.39
C ILE A 198 12.35 -9.01 0.11
N GLN A 199 12.46 -8.32 -1.01
CA GLN A 199 12.16 -8.86 -2.32
C GLN A 199 12.94 -8.12 -3.41
N PRO A 200 13.19 -8.75 -4.57
CA PRO A 200 13.79 -8.08 -5.70
C PRO A 200 12.81 -7.05 -6.28
N VAL A 201 13.32 -5.98 -6.85
CA VAL A 201 12.58 -5.03 -7.68
C VAL A 201 13.39 -4.75 -8.94
N GLU A 202 12.87 -3.94 -9.85
CA GLU A 202 13.55 -3.61 -11.09
C GLU A 202 14.98 -3.11 -10.89
N ASN A 203 15.80 -3.18 -11.93
CA ASN A 203 17.22 -2.75 -11.96
C ASN A 203 18.17 -3.56 -11.05
N GLY A 204 17.81 -4.81 -10.71
CA GLY A 204 18.67 -5.70 -9.94
C GLY A 204 18.92 -5.28 -8.50
N ILE A 205 17.99 -4.53 -7.91
CA ILE A 205 18.05 -4.10 -6.51
C ILE A 205 17.02 -4.84 -5.65
N ALA A 206 17.25 -4.89 -4.35
CA ALA A 206 16.33 -5.47 -3.38
C ALA A 206 15.72 -4.36 -2.51
N ASN A 207 14.40 -4.44 -2.30
CA ASN A 207 13.67 -3.60 -1.37
C ASN A 207 13.57 -4.31 -0.01
N LEU A 208 14.13 -3.73 1.03
CA LEU A 208 13.89 -4.13 2.42
C LEU A 208 12.94 -3.11 3.06
N CYS A 209 11.78 -3.59 3.51
CA CYS A 209 10.82 -2.81 4.27
C CYS A 209 10.60 -3.47 5.64
N CYS A 210 10.89 -2.75 6.71
CA CYS A 210 10.78 -3.21 8.10
C CYS A 210 9.69 -2.45 8.83
N VAL A 211 8.92 -3.15 9.67
CA VAL A 211 7.90 -2.57 10.55
C VAL A 211 8.21 -2.99 11.99
N VAL A 212 8.20 -2.05 12.91
CA VAL A 212 8.52 -2.29 14.31
C VAL A 212 7.70 -1.41 15.24
N GLN A 213 7.29 -1.93 16.38
CA GLN A 213 6.66 -1.16 17.43
C GLN A 213 7.67 -0.23 18.11
N GLN A 214 7.26 0.99 18.42
CA GLN A 214 8.12 2.01 19.02
C GLN A 214 8.83 1.52 20.29
N ARG A 215 8.17 0.70 21.11
CA ARG A 215 8.74 0.12 22.35
C ARG A 215 9.98 -0.77 22.11
N TYR A 216 10.12 -1.37 20.90
CA TYR A 216 11.28 -2.17 20.53
C TYR A 216 12.37 -1.35 19.82
N LEU A 217 12.00 -0.20 19.27
CA LEU A 217 12.93 0.72 18.62
C LEU A 217 13.61 1.67 19.64
N ALA A 218 12.87 2.12 20.67
CA ALA A 218 13.37 3.03 21.68
C ALA A 218 14.66 2.55 22.38
N PRO A 219 14.81 1.25 22.79
CA PRO A 219 16.02 0.79 23.45
C PRO A 219 17.29 0.85 22.57
N VAL A 220 17.15 0.90 21.26
CA VAL A 220 18.27 1.09 20.31
C VAL A 220 18.44 2.56 19.88
N GLY A 221 17.84 3.49 20.65
CA GLY A 221 17.96 4.93 20.47
C GLY A 221 17.25 5.46 19.21
N ASN A 222 16.23 4.78 18.73
CA ASN A 222 15.48 5.12 17.51
C ASN A 222 16.37 5.27 16.26
N ARG A 223 17.50 4.56 16.20
CA ARG A 223 18.48 4.63 15.13
C ARG A 223 18.38 3.43 14.22
N TRP A 224 18.31 3.70 12.91
CA TRP A 224 18.21 2.66 11.89
C TRP A 224 19.35 1.63 11.93
N GLU A 225 20.58 2.09 12.01
CA GLU A 225 21.76 1.21 11.97
C GLU A 225 21.73 0.21 13.13
N LYS A 226 21.43 0.70 14.35
CA LYS A 226 21.32 -0.13 15.54
C LYS A 226 20.10 -1.06 15.51
N PHE A 227 18.99 -0.57 14.93
CA PHE A 227 17.81 -1.39 14.71
C PHE A 227 18.11 -2.53 13.72
N LEU A 228 18.74 -2.21 12.58
CA LEU A 228 19.11 -3.22 11.58
C LEU A 228 20.08 -4.26 12.16
N GLU A 229 21.12 -3.82 12.88
CA GLU A 229 22.08 -4.70 13.57
C GLU A 229 21.37 -5.64 14.55
N LYS A 230 20.45 -5.11 15.37
CA LYS A 230 19.66 -5.90 16.32
C LYS A 230 18.78 -6.90 15.57
N THR A 231 18.10 -6.47 14.53
CA THR A 231 17.20 -7.32 13.73
C THR A 231 17.97 -8.46 13.04
N GLN A 232 19.18 -8.20 12.56
CA GLN A 232 20.08 -9.23 12.01
C GLN A 232 20.52 -10.27 13.07
N LYS A 233 20.70 -9.84 14.32
CA LYS A 233 20.96 -10.76 15.44
C LYS A 233 19.74 -11.60 15.80
N ASP A 234 18.57 -10.99 15.82
CA ASP A 234 17.30 -11.64 16.15
C ASP A 234 16.82 -12.59 15.02
N CYS A 235 17.15 -12.26 13.76
CA CYS A 235 16.83 -13.03 12.55
C CYS A 235 18.10 -13.23 11.69
N PRO A 236 18.94 -14.25 11.96
CA PRO A 236 20.17 -14.51 11.21
C PRO A 236 19.96 -14.71 9.70
N HIS A 237 18.76 -15.07 9.27
CA HIS A 237 18.40 -15.13 7.85
C HIS A 237 18.56 -13.75 7.18
N LEU A 238 18.16 -12.66 7.85
CA LEU A 238 18.37 -11.30 7.34
C LEU A 238 19.87 -10.97 7.27
N ALA A 239 20.66 -11.36 8.28
CA ALA A 239 22.10 -11.15 8.25
C ALA A 239 22.76 -11.86 7.06
N MET A 240 22.37 -13.11 6.80
CA MET A 240 22.82 -13.88 5.64
C MET A 240 22.42 -13.19 4.32
N ARG A 241 21.18 -12.74 4.20
CA ARG A 241 20.66 -12.09 2.99
C ARG A 241 21.34 -10.77 2.70
N LEU A 242 21.74 -10.03 3.72
CA LEU A 242 22.47 -8.76 3.60
C LEU A 242 24.00 -8.90 3.67
N ALA A 243 24.54 -10.13 3.70
CA ALA A 243 25.99 -10.33 3.66
C ALA A 243 26.57 -9.77 2.38
N GLY A 244 27.51 -8.83 2.49
CA GLY A 244 28.13 -8.14 1.35
C GLY A 244 27.19 -7.19 0.59
N ALA A 245 26.03 -6.87 1.13
CA ALA A 245 25.08 -5.96 0.50
C ALA A 245 25.49 -4.49 0.65
N GLU A 246 25.26 -3.71 -0.39
CA GLU A 246 25.49 -2.27 -0.43
C GLU A 246 24.17 -1.49 -0.28
N PRO A 247 24.01 -0.61 0.73
CA PRO A 247 22.82 0.23 0.84
C PRO A 247 22.84 1.31 -0.25
N LEU A 248 21.70 1.53 -0.91
CA LEU A 248 21.58 2.45 -2.05
C LEU A 248 20.98 3.82 -1.68
N LEU A 249 20.56 4.00 -0.44
CA LEU A 249 20.12 5.29 0.08
C LEU A 249 21.03 5.71 1.22
N ALA A 250 21.34 6.99 1.32
CA ALA A 250 22.15 7.55 2.40
C ALA A 250 21.46 7.40 3.78
N LYS A 251 20.13 7.38 3.79
CA LYS A 251 19.29 7.17 4.99
C LYS A 251 18.04 6.38 4.60
N PRO A 252 17.48 5.56 5.50
CA PRO A 252 16.23 4.90 5.23
C PRO A 252 15.09 5.91 5.07
N ILE A 253 14.12 5.56 4.25
CA ILE A 253 12.84 6.25 4.25
C ILE A 253 12.06 5.73 5.45
N ALA A 254 11.48 6.61 6.25
CA ALA A 254 10.76 6.23 7.46
C ALA A 254 9.37 6.86 7.51
N ILE A 255 8.45 6.18 8.19
CA ILE A 255 7.14 6.68 8.55
C ILE A 255 6.77 6.17 9.94
N THR A 256 6.06 6.99 10.69
CA THR A 256 5.60 6.71 12.06
C THR A 256 4.07 6.80 12.14
N HIS A 257 3.52 6.32 13.26
CA HIS A 257 2.09 6.42 13.56
C HIS A 257 1.20 5.80 12.46
N ILE A 258 1.53 4.56 12.06
CA ILE A 258 0.73 3.84 11.08
C ILE A 258 -0.48 3.22 11.80
N PRO A 259 -1.71 3.63 11.51
CA PRO A 259 -2.90 3.15 12.21
C PRO A 259 -3.37 1.80 11.64
N TYR A 260 -2.59 0.74 11.86
CA TYR A 260 -2.98 -0.61 11.43
C TYR A 260 -4.32 -1.03 12.06
N GLY A 261 -5.13 -1.73 11.29
CA GLY A 261 -6.48 -2.14 11.70
C GLY A 261 -7.55 -1.04 11.51
N TYR A 262 -7.15 0.18 11.17
CA TYR A 262 -8.11 1.25 10.93
C TYR A 262 -9.00 0.95 9.71
N ILE A 263 -10.31 1.08 9.91
CA ILE A 263 -11.31 1.18 8.84
C ILE A 263 -12.16 2.40 9.15
N ARG A 264 -12.27 3.32 8.20
CA ARG A 264 -13.05 4.54 8.36
C ARG A 264 -14.52 4.19 8.68
N PRO A 265 -15.07 4.75 9.77
CA PRO A 265 -16.42 4.38 10.19
C PRO A 265 -17.52 5.01 9.32
N THR A 266 -17.32 6.26 8.93
CA THR A 266 -18.26 7.06 8.13
C THR A 266 -17.55 8.19 7.41
N THR A 267 -18.26 8.88 6.54
CA THR A 267 -17.82 10.07 5.83
C THR A 267 -19.02 10.99 5.57
N GLU A 268 -18.78 12.19 5.09
CA GLU A 268 -19.78 13.17 4.73
C GLU A 268 -20.29 12.93 3.31
N ASN A 269 -21.45 13.51 2.98
CA ASN A 269 -22.00 13.45 1.61
C ASN A 269 -21.02 14.07 0.61
N GLY A 270 -20.84 13.41 -0.53
CA GLY A 270 -19.94 13.86 -1.59
C GLY A 270 -18.44 13.65 -1.29
N LEU A 271 -18.05 13.10 -0.11
CA LEU A 271 -16.66 12.79 0.22
C LEU A 271 -16.42 11.28 0.22
N TYR A 272 -15.69 10.77 -0.77
CA TYR A 272 -15.29 9.37 -0.88
C TYR A 272 -13.87 9.18 -0.33
N CYS A 273 -13.70 8.41 0.74
CA CYS A 273 -12.37 8.09 1.29
C CYS A 273 -11.87 6.77 0.69
N ILE A 274 -10.66 6.78 0.12
CA ILE A 274 -10.08 5.64 -0.59
C ILE A 274 -8.62 5.37 -0.18
N GLY A 275 -8.13 4.17 -0.47
CA GLY A 275 -6.80 3.72 -0.05
C GLY A 275 -6.64 3.71 1.46
N ASP A 276 -5.50 4.13 1.97
CA ASP A 276 -5.23 4.17 3.42
C ASP A 276 -6.17 5.14 4.18
N GLN A 277 -6.86 6.06 3.50
CA GLN A 277 -7.88 6.89 4.12
C GLN A 277 -9.19 6.13 4.36
N ALA A 278 -9.43 5.05 3.64
CA ALA A 278 -10.55 4.14 3.88
C ALA A 278 -10.18 3.02 4.85
N ALA A 279 -9.02 2.35 4.65
CA ALA A 279 -8.61 1.22 5.46
C ALA A 279 -7.09 1.02 5.44
N VAL A 280 -6.50 0.68 6.60
CA VAL A 280 -5.06 0.42 6.76
C VAL A 280 -4.85 -1.00 7.27
N ILE A 281 -4.55 -1.92 6.37
CA ILE A 281 -4.28 -3.32 6.71
C ILE A 281 -2.83 -3.49 7.20
N PRO A 282 -2.55 -4.44 8.13
CA PRO A 282 -1.19 -4.83 8.47
C PRO A 282 -0.37 -5.22 7.23
N SER A 283 0.78 -4.58 7.03
CA SER A 283 1.51 -4.63 5.75
C SER A 283 2.17 -5.96 5.41
N PHE A 284 2.24 -6.92 6.36
CA PHE A 284 2.77 -8.27 6.09
C PHE A 284 1.90 -9.07 5.09
N THR A 285 0.62 -8.71 4.94
CA THR A 285 -0.28 -9.35 3.96
C THR A 285 0.10 -9.03 2.52
N GLY A 286 0.81 -7.92 2.29
CA GLY A 286 1.13 -7.43 0.95
C GLY A 286 -0.04 -6.77 0.21
N ASP A 287 -1.19 -6.52 0.87
CA ASP A 287 -2.43 -6.09 0.23
C ASP A 287 -2.64 -4.57 0.16
N GLY A 288 -1.71 -3.75 0.64
CA GLY A 288 -1.90 -2.29 0.67
C GLY A 288 -2.16 -1.67 -0.71
N ILE A 289 -1.50 -2.15 -1.77
CA ILE A 289 -1.73 -1.68 -3.14
C ILE A 289 -3.07 -2.22 -3.66
N SER A 290 -3.39 -3.48 -3.41
CA SER A 290 -4.68 -4.09 -3.79
C SER A 290 -5.87 -3.37 -3.15
N ILE A 291 -5.78 -3.05 -1.85
CA ILE A 291 -6.81 -2.25 -1.15
C ILE A 291 -6.93 -0.86 -1.76
N ALA A 292 -5.82 -0.22 -2.12
CA ALA A 292 -5.84 1.09 -2.75
C ALA A 292 -6.59 1.08 -4.09
N LEU A 293 -6.33 0.09 -4.94
CA LEU A 293 -7.00 -0.11 -6.23
C LEU A 293 -8.46 -0.52 -6.05
N HIS A 294 -8.73 -1.50 -5.19
CA HIS A 294 -10.07 -1.97 -4.87
C HIS A 294 -10.97 -0.85 -4.35
N THR A 295 -10.51 -0.08 -3.37
CA THR A 295 -11.31 1.01 -2.80
C THR A 295 -11.56 2.12 -3.82
N ALA A 296 -10.59 2.43 -4.69
CA ALA A 296 -10.76 3.38 -5.78
C ALA A 296 -11.84 2.90 -6.76
N ARG A 297 -11.77 1.65 -7.22
CA ARG A 297 -12.76 1.03 -8.12
C ARG A 297 -14.16 1.04 -7.53
N CYS A 298 -14.31 0.60 -6.26
CA CYS A 298 -15.59 0.60 -5.58
C CYS A 298 -16.17 2.01 -5.40
N ALA A 299 -15.34 3.00 -5.05
CA ALA A 299 -15.78 4.38 -4.85
C ALA A 299 -16.22 5.03 -6.17
N VAL A 300 -15.48 4.78 -7.27
CA VAL A 300 -15.88 5.27 -8.60
C VAL A 300 -17.19 4.65 -9.04
N ALA A 301 -17.37 3.33 -8.87
CA ALA A 301 -18.64 2.66 -9.19
C ALA A 301 -19.82 3.21 -8.38
N ALA A 302 -19.63 3.42 -7.07
CA ALA A 302 -20.62 4.02 -6.19
C ALA A 302 -21.00 5.45 -6.64
N TYR A 303 -19.98 6.29 -6.92
CA TYR A 303 -20.20 7.65 -7.42
C TYR A 303 -20.98 7.67 -8.73
N LEU A 304 -20.59 6.85 -9.71
CA LEU A 304 -21.28 6.76 -11.01
C LEU A 304 -22.71 6.25 -10.90
N ALA A 305 -22.98 5.38 -9.91
CA ALA A 305 -24.33 4.91 -9.60
C ALA A 305 -25.16 5.91 -8.78
N GLY A 306 -24.62 7.08 -8.43
CA GLY A 306 -25.29 8.07 -7.57
C GLY A 306 -25.45 7.60 -6.12
N GLU A 307 -24.66 6.61 -5.67
CA GLU A 307 -24.70 6.13 -4.29
C GLU A 307 -24.05 7.17 -3.35
N PRO A 308 -24.74 7.58 -2.26
CA PRO A 308 -24.17 8.52 -1.30
C PRO A 308 -22.86 7.99 -0.67
N ALA A 309 -21.89 8.85 -0.51
CA ALA A 309 -20.58 8.49 0.04
C ALA A 309 -20.65 7.82 1.44
N PRO A 310 -21.53 8.23 2.38
CA PRO A 310 -21.69 7.52 3.65
C PRO A 310 -22.17 6.06 3.49
N LEU A 311 -23.05 5.80 2.53
CA LEU A 311 -23.52 4.44 2.25
C LEU A 311 -22.43 3.56 1.65
N PHE A 312 -21.68 4.11 0.68
CA PHE A 312 -20.48 3.47 0.15
C PHE A 312 -19.50 3.11 1.28
N GLN A 313 -19.20 4.06 2.17
CA GLN A 313 -18.24 3.84 3.26
C GLN A 313 -18.72 2.74 4.23
N ALA A 314 -20.01 2.69 4.54
CA ALA A 314 -20.59 1.65 5.38
C ALA A 314 -20.50 0.25 4.73
N LYS A 315 -20.78 0.15 3.43
CA LYS A 315 -20.66 -1.12 2.66
C LYS A 315 -19.19 -1.56 2.59
N LEU A 316 -18.29 -0.64 2.26
CA LEU A 316 -16.86 -0.92 2.20
C LEU A 316 -16.31 -1.41 3.55
N ARG A 317 -16.72 -0.74 4.64
CA ARG A 317 -16.36 -1.17 6.00
C ARG A 317 -16.82 -2.60 6.26
N SER A 318 -18.06 -2.92 5.93
CA SER A 318 -18.62 -4.27 6.14
C SER A 318 -17.86 -5.33 5.34
N SER A 319 -17.48 -5.03 4.10
CA SER A 319 -16.75 -5.97 3.24
C SER A 319 -15.31 -6.23 3.70
N LEU A 320 -14.63 -5.22 4.26
CA LEU A 320 -13.24 -5.34 4.70
C LEU A 320 -13.09 -5.83 6.14
N LEU A 321 -14.16 -5.82 6.96
CA LEU A 321 -14.05 -6.07 8.40
C LEU A 321 -13.52 -7.48 8.72
N ALA A 322 -14.00 -8.51 8.02
CA ALA A 322 -13.57 -9.88 8.25
C ALA A 322 -12.10 -10.09 7.91
N GLN A 323 -11.66 -9.56 6.76
CA GLN A 323 -10.28 -9.61 6.31
C GLN A 323 -9.36 -8.85 7.28
N MET A 324 -9.77 -7.67 7.72
CA MET A 324 -9.00 -6.84 8.66
C MET A 324 -8.80 -7.58 9.98
N ARG A 325 -9.87 -8.15 10.58
CA ARG A 325 -9.76 -8.92 11.82
C ARG A 325 -8.85 -10.14 11.69
N LEU A 326 -8.91 -10.83 10.54
CA LEU A 326 -8.03 -11.96 10.28
C LEU A 326 -6.56 -11.52 10.19
N ALA A 327 -6.31 -10.39 9.50
CA ALA A 327 -4.96 -9.83 9.39
C ALA A 327 -4.44 -9.35 10.76
N GLU A 328 -5.24 -8.69 11.58
CA GLU A 328 -4.86 -8.30 12.94
C GLU A 328 -4.54 -9.51 13.81
N PHE A 329 -5.42 -10.52 13.82
CA PHE A 329 -5.17 -11.76 14.57
C PHE A 329 -3.87 -12.46 14.13
N ALA A 330 -3.60 -12.49 12.82
CA ALA A 330 -2.35 -13.04 12.30
C ALA A 330 -1.14 -12.18 12.71
N ALA A 331 -1.25 -10.84 12.68
CA ALA A 331 -0.19 -9.93 13.12
C ALA A 331 0.16 -10.12 14.61
N ASP A 332 -0.85 -10.27 15.47
CA ASP A 332 -0.66 -10.56 16.89
C ASP A 332 0.01 -11.91 17.12
N GLY A 333 -0.39 -12.93 16.34
CA GLY A 333 0.26 -14.23 16.32
C GLY A 333 1.75 -14.14 15.94
N LEU A 334 2.10 -13.36 14.92
CA LEU A 334 3.49 -13.15 14.48
C LEU A 334 4.34 -12.42 15.54
N ASN A 335 3.73 -11.60 16.39
CA ASN A 335 4.41 -10.92 17.50
C ASN A 335 4.65 -11.84 18.71
N ASN A 336 3.99 -12.99 18.80
CA ASN A 336 4.19 -13.95 19.90
C ASN A 336 5.52 -14.72 19.73
N ALA A 337 6.33 -14.77 20.80
CA ALA A 337 7.64 -15.42 20.77
C ALA A 337 7.56 -16.92 20.47
N LEU A 338 6.58 -17.63 21.05
CA LEU A 338 6.36 -19.07 20.83
C LEU A 338 5.90 -19.32 19.39
N ALA A 339 4.97 -18.52 18.89
CA ALA A 339 4.51 -18.63 17.51
C ALA A 339 5.66 -18.42 16.52
N ARG A 340 6.51 -17.40 16.71
CA ARG A 340 7.71 -17.19 15.87
C ARG A 340 8.66 -18.38 15.89
N ALA A 341 8.83 -19.05 17.03
CA ALA A 341 9.70 -20.20 17.14
C ALA A 341 9.16 -21.45 16.43
N VAL A 342 7.85 -21.63 16.43
CA VAL A 342 7.18 -22.84 15.95
C VAL A 342 6.68 -22.70 14.51
N LEU A 343 6.26 -21.51 14.10
CA LEU A 343 5.62 -21.25 12.81
C LEU A 343 6.45 -21.72 11.60
N PRO A 344 7.78 -21.43 11.49
CA PRO A 344 8.58 -21.92 10.36
C PRO A 344 8.65 -23.45 10.30
N PHE A 345 8.63 -24.14 11.44
CA PHE A 345 8.59 -25.60 11.49
C PHE A 345 7.23 -26.12 11.01
N CYS A 346 6.13 -25.58 11.52
CA CYS A 346 4.78 -25.96 11.08
C CYS A 346 4.59 -25.76 9.58
N LEU A 347 5.06 -24.62 9.04
CA LEU A 347 4.95 -24.30 7.61
C LEU A 347 5.85 -25.19 6.73
N ARG A 348 6.99 -25.66 7.25
CA ARG A 348 7.85 -26.61 6.54
C ARG A 348 7.20 -27.99 6.46
N VAL A 349 6.49 -28.42 7.53
CA VAL A 349 5.77 -29.71 7.56
C VAL A 349 4.47 -29.64 6.78
N TRP A 350 3.81 -28.48 6.78
CA TRP A 350 2.53 -28.23 6.12
C TRP A 350 2.55 -26.96 5.23
N PRO A 351 3.22 -26.99 4.08
CA PRO A 351 3.26 -25.83 3.15
C PRO A 351 1.89 -25.35 2.69
N GLY A 352 0.89 -26.24 2.72
CA GLY A 352 -0.50 -25.90 2.40
C GLY A 352 -1.10 -24.82 3.28
N VAL A 353 -0.66 -24.71 4.55
CA VAL A 353 -1.13 -23.64 5.46
C VAL A 353 -0.73 -22.26 4.94
N MET A 354 0.50 -22.08 4.46
CA MET A 354 0.92 -20.80 3.84
C MET A 354 0.05 -20.43 2.65
N ARG A 355 -0.27 -21.40 1.79
CA ARG A 355 -1.13 -21.19 0.62
C ARG A 355 -2.56 -20.80 1.01
N VAL A 356 -3.11 -21.45 2.03
CA VAL A 356 -4.46 -21.14 2.55
C VAL A 356 -4.46 -19.76 3.19
N THR A 357 -3.50 -19.45 4.05
CA THR A 357 -3.40 -18.12 4.70
C THR A 357 -3.23 -17.02 3.65
N ALA A 358 -2.35 -17.22 2.66
CA ALA A 358 -2.17 -16.28 1.57
C ALA A 358 -3.46 -16.04 0.77
N LYS A 359 -4.34 -17.04 0.60
CA LYS A 359 -5.64 -16.86 -0.03
C LYS A 359 -6.66 -16.15 0.86
N LEU A 360 -6.69 -16.49 2.15
CA LEU A 360 -7.68 -15.95 3.10
C LEU A 360 -7.44 -14.49 3.46
N THR A 361 -6.22 -14.00 3.35
CA THR A 361 -5.90 -12.57 3.59
C THR A 361 -6.18 -11.67 2.39
N ARG A 362 -6.51 -12.24 1.21
CA ARG A 362 -6.77 -11.45 -0.01
C ARG A 362 -8.08 -10.68 0.04
N VAL A 363 -8.08 -9.52 -0.62
CA VAL A 363 -9.30 -8.75 -0.86
C VAL A 363 -10.25 -9.60 -1.70
N ALA A 364 -11.42 -9.92 -1.16
CA ALA A 364 -12.41 -10.66 -1.90
C ALA A 364 -12.82 -9.85 -3.13
N GLN A 365 -12.56 -10.37 -4.32
CA GLN A 365 -13.15 -9.84 -5.53
C GLN A 365 -14.65 -10.14 -5.47
N HIS A 366 -15.45 -9.21 -4.98
CA HIS A 366 -16.87 -9.33 -5.15
C HIS A 366 -17.19 -9.17 -6.63
N ALA A 367 -17.71 -10.23 -7.23
CA ALA A 367 -18.15 -10.30 -8.63
C ALA A 367 -19.22 -9.25 -9.05
N ALA A 368 -19.60 -8.36 -8.12
CA ALA A 368 -20.66 -7.38 -8.29
C ALA A 368 -20.19 -5.96 -8.68
N VAL A 369 -18.88 -5.70 -8.71
CA VAL A 369 -18.37 -4.39 -9.16
C VAL A 369 -17.85 -4.53 -10.58
N ALA A 370 -18.44 -3.81 -11.52
CA ALA A 370 -17.99 -3.78 -12.90
C ALA A 370 -16.47 -3.50 -12.96
N PRO A 371 -15.74 -4.14 -13.88
CA PRO A 371 -14.33 -3.82 -14.11
C PRO A 371 -14.18 -2.33 -14.41
N MET A 372 -13.03 -1.76 -14.06
CA MET A 372 -12.73 -0.37 -14.46
C MET A 372 -12.80 -0.27 -16.00
N PRO A 373 -13.38 0.82 -16.55
CA PRO A 373 -13.49 0.96 -18.00
C PRO A 373 -12.11 0.88 -18.65
N SER A 374 -11.97 -0.04 -19.59
CA SER A 374 -10.71 -0.25 -20.32
C SER A 374 -10.56 0.77 -21.46
N PRO A 375 -9.33 1.06 -21.92
CA PRO A 375 -9.10 1.93 -23.06
C PRO A 375 -9.76 1.45 -24.36
N ALA A 376 -10.12 0.16 -24.46
CA ALA A 376 -10.72 -0.45 -25.66
C ALA A 376 -12.26 -0.29 -25.70
N GLU A 377 -12.89 0.24 -24.64
CA GLU A 377 -14.34 0.40 -24.56
C GLU A 377 -14.80 1.87 -24.76
N ILE A 378 -13.88 2.77 -25.08
CA ILE A 378 -14.08 4.17 -25.45
C ILE A 378 -13.74 4.33 -26.93
#